data_8cba41bec9d77627d6a31710122089eb
#
_entry.id   8cba41bec9d77627d6a31710122089eb
#
_cell.length_a   1.000
_cell.length_b   1.000
_cell.length_c   1.000
_cell.angle_alpha   90.00
_cell.angle_beta   90.00
_cell.angle_gamma   90.00
#
_symmetry.space_group_name_H-M   'P 1'
#
loop_
_entity.id
_entity.type
_entity.pdbx_description
1 polymer ?
#
loop_
_entity_poly.entity_id
_entity_poly.type
_entity_poly.pdbx_seq_one_letter_code
_entity_poly.pdbx_strand_id
1 'polypeptide(L)'
;MPQPDLVIFDCDGVLVDSEIIAARIDSELITKAGFPIEPEEVAERFAGLTFPDILMEIERVSSVPLQASLIEEERKLLDRRLEREVRAIDGARDAVARIAAPRCICSNSTPERLEMMLTRTGLKPLFGDRVYSSRAIPGGKPKPAPDVFLFAARAMEADPEKTFVIEDSVHGTHGAKAAGMRVIGFTGASHTWPGHADSLTEAGAETVIRRLADLEPVLAALSEWTE
;
A
#
# COMPACT_ATOMS: atom_id res chain seq x y z
N MET A 1 11.27 -24.39 12.08
CA MET A 1 11.76 -23.26 11.26
C MET A 1 11.51 -22.00 12.05
N PRO A 2 12.44 -21.06 12.11
CA PRO A 2 12.20 -19.78 12.72
C PRO A 2 11.03 -19.11 12.00
N GLN A 3 10.05 -18.62 12.77
CA GLN A 3 8.92 -17.87 12.22
C GLN A 3 9.15 -16.39 12.49
N PRO A 4 8.69 -15.49 11.60
CA PRO A 4 8.73 -14.08 11.91
C PRO A 4 7.85 -13.76 13.13
N ASP A 5 8.24 -12.76 13.91
CA ASP A 5 7.45 -12.27 15.03
C ASP A 5 6.14 -11.62 14.55
N LEU A 6 6.18 -10.98 13.37
CA LEU A 6 5.03 -10.31 12.78
C LEU A 6 5.15 -10.25 11.24
N VAL A 7 4.01 -10.36 10.56
CA VAL A 7 3.87 -10.05 9.14
C VAL A 7 2.90 -8.88 8.98
N ILE A 8 3.39 -7.78 8.46
CA ILE A 8 2.60 -6.58 8.18
C ILE A 8 2.26 -6.55 6.70
N PHE A 9 1.00 -6.33 6.38
CA PHE A 9 0.54 -6.11 5.01
C PHE A 9 0.22 -4.63 4.82
N ASP A 10 0.66 -4.04 3.73
CA ASP A 10 -0.06 -2.89 3.21
C ASP A 10 -1.46 -3.31 2.75
N CYS A 11 -2.38 -2.36 2.65
CA CYS A 11 -3.74 -2.63 2.21
C CYS A 11 -3.90 -2.37 0.72
N ASP A 12 -3.61 -1.13 0.33
CA ASP A 12 -3.85 -0.61 -1.00
C ASP A 12 -2.80 -1.16 -1.98
N GLY A 13 -3.21 -1.80 -3.07
CA GLY A 13 -2.27 -2.43 -4.01
C GLY A 13 -1.62 -3.75 -3.56
N VAL A 14 -1.81 -4.17 -2.30
CA VAL A 14 -1.32 -5.47 -1.79
C VAL A 14 -2.46 -6.43 -1.48
N LEU A 15 -3.42 -6.02 -0.67
CA LEU A 15 -4.57 -6.83 -0.29
C LEU A 15 -5.81 -6.53 -1.14
N VAL A 16 -5.96 -5.28 -1.55
CA VAL A 16 -7.07 -4.79 -2.37
C VAL A 16 -6.54 -4.01 -3.58
N ASP A 17 -7.20 -4.18 -4.72
CA ASP A 17 -6.83 -3.55 -6.00
C ASP A 17 -7.46 -2.15 -6.11
N SER A 18 -7.05 -1.26 -5.22
CA SER A 18 -7.58 0.11 -5.08
C SER A 18 -6.83 1.13 -5.92
N GLU A 19 -5.52 0.95 -6.13
CA GLU A 19 -4.65 1.93 -6.80
C GLU A 19 -5.03 2.18 -8.26
N ILE A 20 -5.45 1.15 -9.00
CA ILE A 20 -5.93 1.32 -10.38
C ILE A 20 -7.25 2.11 -10.43
N ILE A 21 -8.07 2.05 -9.39
CA ILE A 21 -9.31 2.85 -9.29
C ILE A 21 -8.94 4.31 -9.04
N ALA A 22 -7.98 4.57 -8.13
CA ALA A 22 -7.46 5.90 -7.87
C ALA A 22 -6.84 6.50 -9.14
N ALA A 23 -5.93 5.80 -9.81
CA ALA A 23 -5.27 6.27 -11.03
C ALA A 23 -6.24 6.66 -12.15
N ARG A 24 -7.36 5.92 -12.30
CA ARG A 24 -8.42 6.25 -13.28
C ARG A 24 -9.16 7.53 -12.91
N ILE A 25 -9.44 7.76 -11.64
CA ILE A 25 -10.12 8.98 -11.19
C ILE A 25 -9.19 10.18 -11.33
N ASP A 26 -7.94 10.02 -10.92
CA ASP A 26 -6.93 11.08 -11.01
C ASP A 26 -6.72 11.49 -12.47
N SER A 27 -6.54 10.52 -13.37
CA SER A 27 -6.46 10.74 -14.82
C SER A 27 -7.69 11.49 -15.35
N GLU A 28 -8.91 11.07 -14.98
CA GLU A 28 -10.17 11.71 -15.41
C GLU A 28 -10.23 13.17 -14.97
N LEU A 29 -9.92 13.46 -13.70
CA LEU A 29 -9.99 14.81 -13.14
C LEU A 29 -8.92 15.73 -13.69
N ILE A 30 -7.69 15.25 -13.82
CA ILE A 30 -6.55 16.00 -14.34
C ILE A 30 -6.75 16.30 -15.83
N THR A 31 -7.21 15.32 -16.60
CA THR A 31 -7.52 15.50 -18.04
C THR A 31 -8.65 16.53 -18.23
N LYS A 32 -9.71 16.45 -17.43
CA LYS A 32 -10.81 17.42 -17.46
C LYS A 32 -10.35 18.83 -17.07
N ALA A 33 -9.35 18.95 -16.20
CA ALA A 33 -8.75 20.22 -15.81
C ALA A 33 -7.82 20.82 -16.90
N GLY A 34 -7.55 20.09 -17.99
CA GLY A 34 -6.78 20.57 -19.16
C GLY A 34 -5.37 20.00 -19.29
N PHE A 35 -5.01 18.99 -18.51
CA PHE A 35 -3.76 18.25 -18.65
C PHE A 35 -4.06 16.78 -19.00
N PRO A 36 -4.11 16.42 -20.31
CA PRO A 36 -4.39 15.06 -20.74
C PRO A 36 -3.33 14.08 -20.24
N ILE A 37 -3.76 13.04 -19.53
CA ILE A 37 -2.90 12.00 -18.97
C ILE A 37 -3.69 10.68 -18.88
N GLU A 38 -3.07 9.56 -19.27
CA GLU A 38 -3.69 8.24 -19.16
C GLU A 38 -3.54 7.65 -17.76
N PRO A 39 -4.45 6.75 -17.31
CA PRO A 39 -4.37 6.14 -15.99
C PRO A 39 -3.06 5.37 -15.74
N GLU A 40 -2.54 4.70 -16.76
CA GLU A 40 -1.28 3.96 -16.71
C GLU A 40 -0.09 4.90 -16.47
N GLU A 41 -0.12 6.09 -17.09
CA GLU A 41 0.89 7.12 -16.89
C GLU A 41 0.79 7.74 -15.50
N VAL A 42 -0.42 7.92 -14.96
CA VAL A 42 -0.61 8.33 -13.56
C VAL A 42 0.01 7.30 -12.61
N ALA A 43 -0.30 6.02 -12.80
CA ALA A 43 0.20 4.94 -11.96
C ALA A 43 1.73 4.82 -12.00
N GLU A 44 2.36 5.04 -13.17
CA GLU A 44 3.81 4.95 -13.33
C GLU A 44 4.54 6.20 -12.80
N ARG A 45 4.12 7.39 -13.24
CA ARG A 45 4.84 8.65 -12.95
C ARG A 45 4.65 9.15 -11.53
N PHE A 46 3.49 8.87 -10.94
CA PHE A 46 3.08 9.42 -9.66
C PHE A 46 2.84 8.34 -8.59
N ALA A 47 3.41 7.15 -8.80
CA ALA A 47 3.30 6.04 -7.86
C ALA A 47 3.63 6.45 -6.42
N GLY A 48 2.71 6.19 -5.50
CA GLY A 48 2.88 6.48 -4.08
C GLY A 48 2.71 7.94 -3.67
N LEU A 49 2.44 8.86 -4.61
CA LEU A 49 2.09 10.24 -4.30
C LEU A 49 0.60 10.34 -3.92
N THR A 50 0.28 11.32 -3.08
CA THR A 50 -1.13 11.69 -2.86
C THR A 50 -1.63 12.57 -4.00
N PHE A 51 -2.94 12.59 -4.24
CA PHE A 51 -3.52 13.42 -5.29
C PHE A 51 -3.13 14.92 -5.18
N PRO A 52 -3.08 15.53 -3.98
CA PRO A 52 -2.53 16.89 -3.84
C PRO A 52 -1.08 17.01 -4.32
N ASP A 53 -0.22 16.01 -4.04
CA ASP A 53 1.17 16.02 -4.48
C ASP A 53 1.27 15.88 -6.01
N ILE A 54 0.42 15.05 -6.61
CA ILE A 54 0.31 14.91 -8.08
C ILE A 54 -0.06 16.24 -8.72
N LEU A 55 -1.05 16.94 -8.15
CA LEU A 55 -1.46 18.27 -8.66
C LEU A 55 -0.29 19.27 -8.60
N MET A 56 0.46 19.30 -7.50
CA MET A 56 1.64 20.18 -7.37
C MET A 56 2.73 19.84 -8.39
N GLU A 57 2.98 18.56 -8.66
CA GLU A 57 3.96 18.14 -9.68
C GLU A 57 3.53 18.55 -11.09
N ILE A 58 2.24 18.42 -11.41
CA ILE A 58 1.69 18.84 -12.70
C ILE A 58 1.76 20.35 -12.87
N GLU A 59 1.42 21.15 -11.85
CA GLU A 59 1.55 22.61 -11.89
C GLU A 59 2.99 23.07 -12.11
N ARG A 60 3.96 22.32 -11.61
CA ARG A 60 5.39 22.62 -11.83
C ARG A 60 5.85 22.44 -13.26
N VAL A 61 5.27 21.48 -14.00
CA VAL A 61 5.68 21.13 -15.36
C VAL A 61 4.72 21.64 -16.43
N SER A 62 3.59 22.20 -16.05
CA SER A 62 2.57 22.74 -16.94
C SER A 62 2.13 24.15 -16.53
N SER A 63 1.51 24.87 -17.45
CA SER A 63 0.88 26.17 -17.16
C SER A 63 -0.62 26.04 -16.80
N VAL A 64 -1.10 24.83 -16.54
CA VAL A 64 -2.50 24.57 -16.20
C VAL A 64 -2.71 24.82 -14.72
N PRO A 65 -3.51 25.82 -14.31
CA PRO A 65 -3.83 26.03 -12.91
C PRO A 65 -4.78 24.95 -12.42
N LEU A 66 -4.33 24.13 -11.48
CA LEU A 66 -5.15 23.07 -10.90
C LEU A 66 -5.84 23.59 -9.63
N GLN A 67 -7.16 23.46 -9.59
CA GLN A 67 -7.95 24.01 -8.50
C GLN A 67 -7.94 23.09 -7.27
N ALA A 68 -7.79 23.66 -6.08
CA ALA A 68 -7.89 22.91 -4.82
C ALA A 68 -9.24 22.19 -4.64
N SER A 69 -10.30 22.61 -5.34
CA SER A 69 -11.60 21.91 -5.37
C SER A 69 -11.53 20.49 -5.95
N LEU A 70 -10.52 20.22 -6.80
CA LEU A 70 -10.29 18.88 -7.36
C LEU A 70 -9.95 17.87 -6.27
N ILE A 71 -9.28 18.28 -5.20
CA ILE A 71 -8.92 17.40 -4.08
C ILE A 71 -10.18 16.86 -3.38
N GLU A 72 -11.16 17.70 -3.17
CA GLU A 72 -12.41 17.30 -2.54
C GLU A 72 -13.30 16.50 -3.51
N GLU A 73 -13.24 16.81 -4.82
CA GLU A 73 -13.95 16.05 -5.87
C GLU A 73 -13.36 14.63 -5.98
N GLU A 74 -12.01 14.52 -6.05
CA GLU A 74 -11.30 13.24 -6.06
C GLU A 74 -11.70 12.38 -4.87
N ARG A 75 -11.57 12.92 -3.65
CA ARG A 75 -11.87 12.18 -2.43
C ARG A 75 -13.28 11.58 -2.43
N LYS A 76 -14.28 12.37 -2.85
CA LYS A 76 -15.68 11.91 -2.94
C LYS A 76 -15.91 10.87 -4.04
N LEU A 77 -15.23 11.03 -5.16
CA LEU A 77 -15.32 10.08 -6.28
C LEU A 77 -14.64 8.76 -5.90
N LEU A 78 -13.45 8.83 -5.32
CA LEU A 78 -12.67 7.67 -4.91
C LEU A 78 -13.45 6.84 -3.88
N ASP A 79 -13.95 7.45 -2.80
CA ASP A 79 -14.72 6.72 -1.79
C ASP A 79 -15.93 6.00 -2.39
N ARG A 80 -16.68 6.67 -3.28
CA ARG A 80 -17.84 6.07 -3.96
C ARG A 80 -17.47 4.94 -4.93
N ARG A 81 -16.35 5.08 -5.65
CA ARG A 81 -15.87 4.04 -6.56
C ARG A 81 -15.32 2.84 -5.80
N LEU A 82 -14.51 3.06 -4.78
CA LEU A 82 -14.01 1.99 -3.92
C LEU A 82 -15.15 1.20 -3.29
N GLU A 83 -16.18 1.87 -2.78
CA GLU A 83 -17.35 1.21 -2.20
C GLU A 83 -18.06 0.25 -3.18
N ARG A 84 -17.99 0.53 -4.49
CA ARG A 84 -18.69 -0.24 -5.53
C ARG A 84 -17.81 -1.23 -6.27
N GLU A 85 -16.54 -0.90 -6.47
CA GLU A 85 -15.69 -1.55 -7.46
C GLU A 85 -14.50 -2.28 -6.85
N VAL A 86 -14.03 -1.90 -5.63
CA VAL A 86 -12.83 -2.50 -5.05
C VAL A 86 -12.97 -4.02 -4.90
N ARG A 87 -11.92 -4.73 -5.28
CA ARG A 87 -11.81 -6.19 -5.18
C ARG A 87 -10.57 -6.57 -4.40
N ALA A 88 -10.59 -7.76 -3.81
CA ALA A 88 -9.38 -8.32 -3.26
C ALA A 88 -8.41 -8.66 -4.40
N ILE A 89 -7.11 -8.49 -4.13
CA ILE A 89 -6.05 -9.04 -5.01
C ILE A 89 -6.19 -10.55 -5.06
N ASP A 90 -5.92 -11.11 -6.21
CA ASP A 90 -6.03 -12.56 -6.44
C ASP A 90 -5.16 -13.35 -5.43
N GLY A 91 -5.80 -14.28 -4.74
CA GLY A 91 -5.14 -15.12 -3.73
C GLY A 91 -4.91 -14.45 -2.38
N ALA A 92 -5.29 -13.16 -2.18
CA ALA A 92 -5.05 -12.45 -0.92
C ALA A 92 -5.62 -13.16 0.31
N ARG A 93 -6.89 -13.60 0.22
CA ARG A 93 -7.54 -14.34 1.30
C ARG A 93 -6.76 -15.60 1.70
N ASP A 94 -6.40 -16.42 0.71
CA ASP A 94 -5.74 -17.70 0.94
C ASP A 94 -4.31 -17.50 1.45
N ALA A 95 -3.58 -16.54 0.88
CA ALA A 95 -2.23 -16.21 1.32
C ALA A 95 -2.22 -15.74 2.79
N VAL A 96 -3.09 -14.79 3.14
CA VAL A 96 -3.20 -14.31 4.52
C VAL A 96 -3.62 -15.41 5.48
N ALA A 97 -4.55 -16.29 5.08
CA ALA A 97 -5.03 -17.39 5.93
C ALA A 97 -3.93 -18.43 6.22
N ARG A 98 -2.98 -18.65 5.30
CA ARG A 98 -1.86 -19.60 5.47
C ARG A 98 -0.74 -19.08 6.36
N ILE A 99 -0.61 -17.77 6.54
CA ILE A 99 0.42 -17.20 7.40
C ILE A 99 0.15 -17.61 8.85
N ALA A 100 1.02 -18.40 9.42
CA ALA A 100 0.92 -18.85 10.82
C ALA A 100 1.33 -17.77 11.82
N ALA A 101 2.27 -16.89 11.44
CA ALA A 101 2.73 -15.79 12.28
C ALA A 101 1.62 -14.77 12.58
N PRO A 102 1.73 -14.02 13.69
CA PRO A 102 0.91 -12.84 13.93
C PRO A 102 0.93 -11.91 12.72
N ARG A 103 -0.22 -11.30 12.40
CA ARG A 103 -0.35 -10.44 11.23
C ARG A 103 -1.24 -9.24 11.48
N CYS A 104 -0.93 -8.14 10.80
CA CYS A 104 -1.70 -6.91 10.85
C CYS A 104 -1.64 -6.15 9.53
N ILE A 105 -2.39 -5.06 9.44
CA ILE A 105 -2.37 -4.12 8.32
C ILE A 105 -1.78 -2.79 8.78
N CYS A 106 -0.92 -2.18 7.95
CA CYS A 106 -0.45 -0.81 8.08
C CYS A 106 -0.66 -0.06 6.77
N SER A 107 -1.49 0.99 6.77
CA SER A 107 -1.84 1.74 5.56
C SER A 107 -1.89 3.26 5.81
N ASN A 108 -1.74 4.03 4.73
CA ASN A 108 -1.98 5.49 4.71
C ASN A 108 -3.46 5.86 4.50
N SER A 109 -4.32 4.90 4.18
CA SER A 109 -5.75 5.08 4.04
C SER A 109 -6.42 5.38 5.40
N THR A 110 -7.55 6.12 5.37
CA THR A 110 -8.29 6.43 6.60
C THR A 110 -8.91 5.17 7.21
N PRO A 111 -9.17 5.16 8.53
CA PRO A 111 -9.82 4.01 9.19
C PRO A 111 -11.15 3.62 8.53
N GLU A 112 -11.96 4.60 8.14
CA GLU A 112 -13.27 4.39 7.51
C GLU A 112 -13.13 3.71 6.14
N ARG A 113 -12.14 4.15 5.34
CA ARG A 113 -11.84 3.55 4.04
C ARG A 113 -11.34 2.11 4.18
N LEU A 114 -10.42 1.87 5.12
CA LEU A 114 -9.94 0.51 5.42
C LEU A 114 -11.08 -0.42 5.86
N GLU A 115 -11.94 0.03 6.77
CA GLU A 115 -13.09 -0.74 7.22
C GLU A 115 -14.03 -1.11 6.06
N MET A 116 -14.33 -0.14 5.21
CA MET A 116 -15.18 -0.33 4.03
C MET A 116 -14.57 -1.32 3.04
N MET A 117 -13.30 -1.13 2.65
CA MET A 117 -12.63 -1.98 1.67
C MET A 117 -12.45 -3.42 2.18
N LEU A 118 -12.01 -3.60 3.42
CA LEU A 118 -11.80 -4.92 4.03
C LEU A 118 -13.12 -5.66 4.25
N THR A 119 -14.20 -4.96 4.60
CA THR A 119 -15.54 -5.54 4.71
C THR A 119 -16.05 -5.99 3.35
N ARG A 120 -15.99 -5.11 2.35
CA ARG A 120 -16.45 -5.41 0.99
C ARG A 120 -15.73 -6.63 0.38
N THR A 121 -14.42 -6.71 0.56
CA THR A 121 -13.59 -7.81 0.02
C THR A 121 -13.62 -9.07 0.90
N GLY A 122 -14.25 -8.99 2.06
CA GLY A 122 -14.34 -10.10 3.01
C GLY A 122 -13.01 -10.43 3.69
N LEU A 123 -12.04 -9.52 3.68
CA LEU A 123 -10.73 -9.70 4.33
C LEU A 123 -10.74 -9.31 5.80
N LYS A 124 -11.69 -8.47 6.24
CA LYS A 124 -11.78 -7.99 7.62
C LYS A 124 -11.65 -9.09 8.69
N PRO A 125 -12.33 -10.26 8.58
CA PRO A 125 -12.25 -11.30 9.61
C PRO A 125 -10.84 -11.90 9.80
N LEU A 126 -9.95 -11.76 8.80
CA LEU A 126 -8.57 -12.29 8.88
C LEU A 126 -7.66 -11.45 9.77
N PHE A 127 -8.01 -10.18 9.99
CA PHE A 127 -7.22 -9.24 10.75
C PHE A 127 -7.90 -8.79 12.06
N GLY A 128 -9.24 -8.81 12.12
CA GLY A 128 -10.00 -8.29 13.28
C GLY A 128 -9.69 -6.80 13.51
N ASP A 129 -9.25 -6.46 14.72
CA ASP A 129 -8.89 -5.08 15.11
C ASP A 129 -7.42 -4.72 14.82
N ARG A 130 -6.65 -5.65 14.25
CA ARG A 130 -5.23 -5.43 13.91
C ARG A 130 -5.07 -4.72 12.57
N VAL A 131 -5.70 -3.56 12.44
CA VAL A 131 -5.68 -2.69 11.26
C VAL A 131 -5.26 -1.29 11.70
N TYR A 132 -4.08 -0.87 11.28
CA TYR A 132 -3.46 0.39 11.70
C TYR A 132 -3.41 1.36 10.54
N SER A 133 -4.09 2.50 10.71
CA SER A 133 -4.03 3.64 9.79
C SER A 133 -3.02 4.65 10.32
N SER A 134 -2.10 5.11 9.48
CA SER A 134 -1.16 6.19 9.83
C SER A 134 -1.90 7.48 10.24
N ARG A 135 -3.10 7.68 9.69
CA ARG A 135 -3.94 8.86 9.96
C ARG A 135 -4.63 8.81 11.32
N ALA A 136 -4.68 7.64 11.96
CA ALA A 136 -5.27 7.47 13.29
C ALA A 136 -4.23 7.54 14.42
N ILE A 137 -2.94 7.58 14.11
CA ILE A 137 -1.88 7.62 15.11
C ILE A 137 -1.68 9.07 15.57
N PRO A 138 -1.88 9.39 16.86
CA PRO A 138 -1.69 10.76 17.36
C PRO A 138 -0.26 11.23 17.13
N GLY A 139 -0.09 12.34 16.39
CA GLY A 139 1.23 12.89 16.05
C GLY A 139 2.04 12.08 15.05
N GLY A 140 1.50 10.96 14.56
CA GLY A 140 2.15 10.12 13.57
C GLY A 140 2.14 10.75 12.19
N LYS A 141 3.18 10.42 11.42
CA LYS A 141 3.31 10.84 10.02
C LYS A 141 2.96 9.66 9.10
N PRO A 142 2.41 9.93 7.91
CA PRO A 142 2.17 8.89 6.92
C PRO A 142 3.49 8.32 6.37
N LYS A 143 3.43 7.12 5.76
CA LYS A 143 4.53 6.59 4.95
C LYS A 143 4.99 7.67 3.96
N PRO A 144 6.30 7.92 3.81
CA PRO A 144 7.43 7.05 4.11
C PRO A 144 7.99 7.17 5.55
N ALA A 145 7.31 7.87 6.47
CA ALA A 145 7.72 7.83 7.88
C ALA A 145 7.46 6.44 8.48
N PRO A 146 8.30 5.99 9.45
CA PRO A 146 8.20 4.66 10.04
C PRO A 146 7.07 4.50 11.06
N ASP A 147 6.35 5.57 11.35
CA ASP A 147 5.46 5.72 12.53
C ASP A 147 4.40 4.62 12.61
N VAL A 148 3.70 4.31 11.51
CA VAL A 148 2.66 3.27 11.50
C VAL A 148 3.24 1.88 11.73
N PHE A 149 4.40 1.61 11.18
CA PHE A 149 5.08 0.32 11.33
C PHE A 149 5.59 0.11 12.76
N LEU A 150 6.26 1.13 13.33
CA LEU A 150 6.71 1.09 14.72
C LEU A 150 5.55 1.04 15.72
N PHE A 151 4.43 1.71 15.40
CA PHE A 151 3.22 1.61 16.21
C PHE A 151 2.67 0.17 16.19
N ALA A 152 2.56 -0.43 15.01
CA ALA A 152 2.08 -1.80 14.85
C ALA A 152 2.99 -2.82 15.57
N ALA A 153 4.32 -2.71 15.41
CA ALA A 153 5.27 -3.58 16.10
C ALA A 153 5.10 -3.52 17.62
N ARG A 154 4.99 -2.30 18.19
CA ARG A 154 4.72 -2.14 19.63
C ARG A 154 3.39 -2.73 20.06
N ALA A 155 2.31 -2.49 19.29
CA ALA A 155 0.97 -2.99 19.60
C ALA A 155 0.87 -4.53 19.51
N MET A 156 1.73 -5.14 18.69
CA MET A 156 1.79 -6.58 18.47
C MET A 156 2.93 -7.25 19.25
N GLU A 157 3.68 -6.50 20.08
CA GLU A 157 4.82 -6.98 20.88
C GLU A 157 5.88 -7.69 20.02
N ALA A 158 6.14 -7.20 18.81
CA ALA A 158 7.02 -7.78 17.82
C ALA A 158 8.33 -6.99 17.71
N ASP A 159 9.43 -7.72 17.46
CA ASP A 159 10.73 -7.15 17.13
C ASP A 159 10.72 -6.64 15.68
N PRO A 160 11.02 -5.36 15.42
CA PRO A 160 11.12 -4.86 14.04
C PRO A 160 12.08 -5.66 13.16
N GLU A 161 13.23 -6.09 13.66
CA GLU A 161 14.21 -6.85 12.87
C GLU A 161 13.70 -8.24 12.47
N LYS A 162 12.70 -8.78 13.19
CA LYS A 162 12.03 -10.05 12.89
C LYS A 162 10.64 -9.86 12.28
N THR A 163 10.34 -8.65 11.84
CA THR A 163 9.06 -8.29 11.21
C THR A 163 9.23 -8.17 9.69
N PHE A 164 8.37 -8.82 8.95
CA PHE A 164 8.28 -8.67 7.49
C PHE A 164 7.13 -7.76 7.10
N VAL A 165 7.37 -6.92 6.12
CA VAL A 165 6.36 -6.04 5.53
C VAL A 165 6.17 -6.41 4.07
N ILE A 166 4.93 -6.55 3.63
CA ILE A 166 4.55 -6.75 2.24
C ILE A 166 4.05 -5.42 1.71
N GLU A 167 4.74 -4.87 0.71
CA GLU A 167 4.54 -3.51 0.19
C GLU A 167 4.64 -3.47 -1.34
N ASP A 168 3.83 -2.62 -1.95
CA ASP A 168 3.85 -2.36 -3.40
C ASP A 168 4.39 -0.97 -3.75
N SER A 169 4.62 -0.11 -2.77
CA SER A 169 5.07 1.26 -2.99
C SER A 169 6.50 1.53 -2.51
N VAL A 170 7.20 2.41 -3.21
CA VAL A 170 8.52 2.92 -2.80
C VAL A 170 8.43 3.62 -1.44
N HIS A 171 7.37 4.43 -1.23
CA HIS A 171 7.16 5.15 0.02
C HIS A 171 6.93 4.20 1.21
N GLY A 172 6.13 3.17 1.04
CA GLY A 172 5.90 2.18 2.07
C GLY A 172 7.14 1.35 2.35
N THR A 173 7.89 0.96 1.31
CA THR A 173 9.18 0.27 1.43
C THR A 173 10.17 1.10 2.24
N HIS A 174 10.34 2.39 1.93
CA HIS A 174 11.20 3.29 2.71
C HIS A 174 10.76 3.40 4.17
N GLY A 175 9.45 3.51 4.43
CA GLY A 175 8.91 3.59 5.79
C GLY A 175 9.18 2.32 6.61
N ALA A 176 9.00 1.15 6.00
CA ALA A 176 9.29 -0.14 6.63
C ALA A 176 10.79 -0.31 6.90
N LYS A 177 11.64 0.04 5.94
CA LYS A 177 13.11 0.03 6.12
C LYS A 177 13.56 1.00 7.21
N ALA A 178 12.99 2.20 7.26
CA ALA A 178 13.26 3.18 8.32
C ALA A 178 12.80 2.69 9.72
N ALA A 179 11.82 1.79 9.76
CA ALA A 179 11.40 1.11 10.99
C ALA A 179 12.32 -0.06 11.39
N GLY A 180 13.35 -0.39 10.62
CA GLY A 180 14.23 -1.53 10.85
C GLY A 180 13.64 -2.88 10.41
N MET A 181 12.59 -2.86 9.59
CA MET A 181 11.88 -4.07 9.16
C MET A 181 12.40 -4.62 7.83
N ARG A 182 12.08 -5.88 7.57
CA ARG A 182 12.39 -6.59 6.33
C ARG A 182 11.25 -6.46 5.35
N VAL A 183 11.54 -6.20 4.07
CA VAL A 183 10.50 -5.88 3.08
C VAL A 183 10.49 -6.91 1.96
N ILE A 184 9.29 -7.41 1.67
CA ILE A 184 8.98 -8.17 0.46
C ILE A 184 8.13 -7.27 -0.44
N GLY A 185 8.68 -6.90 -1.58
CA GLY A 185 7.98 -6.12 -2.59
C GLY A 185 6.88 -6.93 -3.27
N PHE A 186 5.78 -6.29 -3.64
CA PHE A 186 4.66 -6.92 -4.34
C PHE A 186 4.31 -6.15 -5.62
N THR A 187 4.23 -6.87 -6.74
CA THR A 187 3.89 -6.31 -8.06
C THR A 187 2.79 -7.09 -8.77
N GLY A 188 1.84 -7.64 -8.00
CA GLY A 188 0.74 -8.44 -8.55
C GLY A 188 -0.58 -7.69 -8.72
N ALA A 189 -0.63 -6.40 -8.39
CA ALA A 189 -1.81 -5.56 -8.54
C ALA A 189 -1.95 -5.00 -9.97
N SER A 190 -3.15 -4.51 -10.31
CA SER A 190 -3.48 -4.04 -11.67
C SER A 190 -2.79 -2.72 -12.06
N HIS A 191 -2.27 -1.96 -11.10
CA HIS A 191 -1.56 -0.69 -11.33
C HIS A 191 -0.07 -0.87 -11.62
N THR A 192 0.46 -2.09 -11.59
CA THR A 192 1.87 -2.41 -11.83
C THR A 192 2.32 -2.00 -13.24
N TRP A 193 3.54 -1.46 -13.34
CA TRP A 193 4.16 -1.01 -14.60
C TRP A 193 5.51 -1.69 -14.85
N PRO A 194 6.08 -1.61 -16.08
CA PRO A 194 7.44 -2.07 -16.37
C PRO A 194 8.47 -1.34 -15.49
N GLY A 195 9.36 -2.09 -14.80
CA GLY A 195 10.34 -1.49 -13.87
C GLY A 195 9.88 -1.34 -12.42
N HIS A 196 8.60 -1.62 -12.09
CA HIS A 196 8.08 -1.51 -10.73
C HIS A 196 8.88 -2.36 -9.73
N ALA A 197 9.23 -3.59 -10.10
CA ALA A 197 10.02 -4.48 -9.26
C ALA A 197 11.43 -3.91 -8.98
N ASP A 198 12.06 -3.28 -9.97
CA ASP A 198 13.37 -2.64 -9.82
C ASP A 198 13.26 -1.46 -8.84
N SER A 199 12.22 -0.63 -8.96
CA SER A 199 11.97 0.49 -8.05
C SER A 199 11.80 0.04 -6.59
N LEU A 200 11.10 -1.08 -6.34
CA LEU A 200 10.95 -1.64 -4.99
C LEU A 200 12.25 -2.21 -4.45
N THR A 201 13.05 -2.85 -5.32
CA THR A 201 14.37 -3.38 -4.96
C THR A 201 15.33 -2.24 -4.61
N GLU A 202 15.37 -1.17 -5.41
CA GLU A 202 16.16 0.03 -5.14
C GLU A 202 15.74 0.73 -3.84
N ALA A 203 14.44 0.71 -3.51
CA ALA A 203 13.92 1.22 -2.25
C ALA A 203 14.28 0.35 -1.03
N GLY A 204 14.81 -0.86 -1.24
CA GLY A 204 15.30 -1.74 -0.18
C GLY A 204 14.47 -3.00 0.08
N ALA A 205 13.56 -3.38 -0.83
CA ALA A 205 12.89 -4.69 -0.75
C ALA A 205 13.94 -5.81 -0.95
N GLU A 206 13.93 -6.81 -0.09
CA GLU A 206 14.87 -7.94 -0.15
C GLU A 206 14.57 -8.88 -1.32
N THR A 207 13.32 -8.95 -1.70
CA THR A 207 12.82 -9.68 -2.87
C THR A 207 11.49 -9.09 -3.31
N VAL A 208 11.06 -9.43 -4.54
CA VAL A 208 9.77 -8.99 -5.09
C VAL A 208 9.00 -10.20 -5.56
N ILE A 209 7.75 -10.30 -5.16
CA ILE A 209 6.82 -11.36 -5.59
C ILE A 209 5.70 -10.75 -6.46
N ARG A 210 5.20 -11.55 -7.41
CA ARG A 210 4.10 -11.16 -8.31
C ARG A 210 2.77 -11.83 -7.96
N ARG A 211 2.81 -12.85 -7.12
CA ARG A 211 1.61 -13.59 -6.68
C ARG A 211 1.68 -13.76 -5.18
N LEU A 212 0.58 -13.47 -4.50
CA LEU A 212 0.50 -13.68 -3.05
C LEU A 212 0.60 -15.17 -2.66
N ALA A 213 0.33 -16.08 -3.60
CA ALA A 213 0.56 -17.52 -3.38
C ALA A 213 2.05 -17.87 -3.13
N ASP A 214 2.98 -17.01 -3.58
CA ASP A 214 4.42 -17.22 -3.40
C ASP A 214 4.91 -16.67 -2.04
N LEU A 215 4.07 -15.99 -1.27
CA LEU A 215 4.45 -15.32 -0.02
C LEU A 215 4.92 -16.29 1.06
N GLU A 216 4.17 -17.36 1.31
CA GLU A 216 4.49 -18.33 2.37
C GLU A 216 5.88 -18.99 2.17
N PRO A 217 6.22 -19.55 0.99
CA PRO A 217 7.53 -20.12 0.75
C PRO A 217 8.66 -19.08 0.79
N VAL A 218 8.39 -17.83 0.35
CA VAL A 218 9.39 -16.75 0.41
C VAL A 218 9.66 -16.35 1.86
N LEU A 219 8.62 -16.18 2.69
CA LEU A 219 8.77 -15.90 4.12
C LEU A 219 9.56 -17.01 4.83
N ALA A 220 9.28 -18.27 4.53
CA ALA A 220 10.01 -19.41 5.09
C ALA A 220 11.49 -19.34 4.73
N ALA A 221 11.82 -19.15 3.44
CA ALA A 221 13.20 -19.06 2.97
C ALA A 221 13.95 -17.89 3.61
N LEU A 222 13.34 -16.70 3.64
CA LEU A 222 13.98 -15.50 4.22
C LEU A 222 14.14 -15.62 5.74
N SER A 223 13.24 -16.31 6.45
CA SER A 223 13.35 -16.49 7.90
C SER A 223 14.51 -17.44 8.29
N GLU A 224 14.95 -18.31 7.39
CA GLU A 224 16.13 -19.17 7.61
C GLU A 224 17.46 -18.42 7.45
N TRP A 225 17.47 -17.26 6.77
CA TRP A 225 18.67 -16.47 6.47
C TRP A 225 18.89 -15.34 7.49
N THR A 226 18.27 -15.44 8.65
CA THR A 226 18.47 -14.50 9.77
C THR A 226 19.51 -15.10 10.73
N GLU A 227 20.80 -15.03 10.38
CA GLU A 227 21.94 -15.22 11.28
C GLU A 227 22.74 -13.92 11.40
#